data_842766c11f0889e38cb645840cb0c9e9
#
_entry.id   842766c11f0889e38cb645840cb0c9e9
#
_cell.length_a   1.000
_cell.length_b   1.000
_cell.length_c   1.000
_cell.angle_alpha   90.00
_cell.angle_beta   90.00
_cell.angle_gamma   90.00
#
_symmetry.space_group_name_H-M   'P 1'
#
loop_
_entity.id
_entity.type
_entity.pdbx_description
1 polymer ?
#
loop_
_entity_poly.entity_id
_entity_poly.type
_entity_poly.pdbx_seq_one_letter_code
_entity_poly.pdbx_strand_id
1 'polypeptide(L)'
;PCVDELKKYSFKEVVIGDKDKSQNGIKELKKAGLKVKELNLNDLKTNQGFLKKVNLKGPYVRAKIAMSRDGKISFKNNKNKWITSKASRKDAHHFRAISDLIVTGTGTLLKDDPSLNVRDRKITKHKSFKQPDKAVVGNSLKDLKDLKFFKDKLKKIVFASHKKNLPNINQLTNTEVKILNKSGSKLDLVSFLNKIEKMGYKEILIEAGPKLLTSFIEEDLIDEFIVYIAPKILSNTADSFFEGP
;
A
#
# COMPACT_ATOMS: atom_id res chain seq x y z
N PRO A 1 7.84 -18.09 -17.86
CA PRO A 1 8.04 -17.07 -18.92
C PRO A 1 9.51 -16.63 -19.01
N CYS A 2 10.15 -16.16 -17.90
CA CYS A 2 11.56 -15.69 -17.95
C CYS A 2 12.52 -16.81 -18.35
N VAL A 3 12.33 -18.02 -17.84
CA VAL A 3 13.17 -19.18 -18.16
C VAL A 3 13.08 -19.51 -19.66
N ASP A 4 11.87 -19.49 -20.22
CA ASP A 4 11.67 -19.80 -21.64
C ASP A 4 12.28 -18.74 -22.54
N GLU A 5 12.23 -17.48 -22.09
CA GLU A 5 12.87 -16.38 -22.82
C GLU A 5 14.39 -16.50 -22.76
N LEU A 6 14.97 -16.76 -21.59
CA LEU A 6 16.42 -16.96 -21.44
C LEU A 6 16.98 -18.13 -22.26
N LYS A 7 16.20 -19.20 -22.44
CA LYS A 7 16.59 -20.36 -23.27
C LYS A 7 16.75 -20.02 -24.76
N LYS A 8 16.14 -18.93 -25.24
CA LYS A 8 16.24 -18.50 -26.64
C LYS A 8 17.58 -17.84 -26.98
N TYR A 9 18.35 -17.45 -25.97
CA TYR A 9 19.61 -16.73 -26.14
C TYR A 9 20.80 -17.57 -25.69
N SER A 10 21.93 -17.42 -26.38
CA SER A 10 23.20 -18.15 -26.07
C SER A 10 23.99 -17.47 -24.95
N PHE A 11 23.41 -17.38 -23.75
CA PHE A 11 24.13 -16.85 -22.60
C PHE A 11 25.16 -17.84 -22.07
N LYS A 12 26.36 -17.35 -21.71
CA LYS A 12 27.42 -18.19 -21.06
C LYS A 12 27.01 -18.52 -19.61
N GLU A 13 26.41 -17.58 -18.93
CA GLU A 13 26.06 -17.70 -17.52
C GLU A 13 24.80 -16.82 -17.21
N VAL A 14 23.97 -17.31 -16.33
CA VAL A 14 22.84 -16.57 -15.75
C VAL A 14 23.12 -16.39 -14.26
N VAL A 15 23.17 -15.13 -13.80
CA VAL A 15 23.37 -14.80 -12.39
C VAL A 15 22.02 -14.48 -11.78
N ILE A 16 21.67 -15.15 -10.68
CA ILE A 16 20.40 -15.03 -9.98
C ILE A 16 20.66 -14.46 -8.59
N GLY A 17 19.97 -13.36 -8.24
CA GLY A 17 20.05 -12.73 -6.92
C GLY A 17 19.50 -13.65 -5.84
N ASP A 18 18.21 -13.97 -5.97
CA ASP A 18 17.50 -14.84 -5.02
C ASP A 18 16.70 -15.92 -5.72
N LYS A 19 16.59 -17.07 -5.06
CA LYS A 19 15.86 -18.22 -5.57
C LYS A 19 14.36 -18.06 -5.39
N ASP A 20 13.61 -18.21 -6.48
CA ASP A 20 12.18 -18.42 -6.40
C ASP A 20 11.89 -19.84 -5.89
N LYS A 21 11.45 -19.96 -4.62
CA LYS A 21 11.11 -21.26 -4.01
C LYS A 21 9.80 -21.83 -4.52
N SER A 22 8.97 -21.01 -5.20
CA SER A 22 7.67 -21.44 -5.73
C SER A 22 7.78 -22.11 -7.11
N GLN A 23 8.93 -22.00 -7.78
CA GLN A 23 9.15 -22.52 -9.13
C GLN A 23 10.52 -23.19 -9.27
N ASN A 24 10.62 -24.07 -10.26
CA ASN A 24 11.86 -24.83 -10.56
C ASN A 24 12.74 -24.13 -11.61
N GLY A 25 12.68 -22.80 -11.75
CA GLY A 25 13.36 -22.06 -12.81
C GLY A 25 14.85 -22.32 -12.93
N ILE A 26 15.57 -22.39 -11.80
CA ILE A 26 17.01 -22.71 -11.77
C ILE A 26 17.28 -24.11 -12.35
N LYS A 27 16.49 -25.10 -11.95
CA LYS A 27 16.61 -26.48 -12.43
C LYS A 27 16.37 -26.57 -13.94
N GLU A 28 15.41 -25.82 -14.44
CA GLU A 28 15.07 -25.78 -15.88
C GLU A 28 16.17 -25.07 -16.70
N LEU A 29 16.80 -24.02 -16.19
CA LEU A 29 17.94 -23.34 -16.83
C LEU A 29 19.16 -24.27 -16.88
N LYS A 30 19.47 -24.97 -15.78
CA LYS A 30 20.58 -25.95 -15.71
C LYS A 30 20.34 -27.13 -16.67
N LYS A 31 19.10 -27.66 -16.76
CA LYS A 31 18.74 -28.70 -17.73
C LYS A 31 18.91 -28.25 -19.20
N ALA A 32 18.69 -26.96 -19.46
CA ALA A 32 18.90 -26.38 -20.78
C ALA A 32 20.40 -26.08 -21.10
N GLY A 33 21.33 -26.52 -20.26
CA GLY A 33 22.77 -26.35 -20.46
C GLY A 33 23.34 -25.00 -20.05
N LEU A 34 22.51 -24.12 -19.43
CA LEU A 34 22.97 -22.81 -18.98
C LEU A 34 23.67 -22.91 -17.62
N LYS A 35 24.83 -22.27 -17.52
CA LYS A 35 25.53 -22.10 -16.23
C LYS A 35 24.76 -21.12 -15.38
N VAL A 36 24.36 -21.51 -14.14
CA VAL A 36 23.61 -20.68 -13.23
C VAL A 36 24.41 -20.44 -11.95
N LYS A 37 24.64 -19.16 -11.63
CA LYS A 37 25.25 -18.69 -10.38
C LYS A 37 24.20 -18.08 -9.49
N GLU A 38 24.08 -18.57 -8.25
CA GLU A 38 23.15 -18.07 -7.23
C GLU A 38 23.93 -17.19 -6.25
N LEU A 39 23.49 -15.94 -6.03
CA LEU A 39 24.14 -14.99 -5.13
C LEU A 39 23.56 -15.02 -3.72
N ASN A 40 22.31 -15.48 -3.56
CA ASN A 40 21.58 -15.51 -2.29
C ASN A 40 21.57 -14.15 -1.57
N LEU A 41 21.21 -13.09 -2.30
CA LEU A 41 21.14 -11.72 -1.80
C LEU A 41 19.84 -11.52 -0.98
N ASN A 42 19.78 -12.13 0.19
CA ASN A 42 18.58 -12.12 1.06
C ASN A 42 18.07 -10.72 1.46
N ASP A 43 18.76 -9.64 1.10
CA ASP A 43 18.44 -8.27 1.48
C ASP A 43 18.15 -7.35 0.29
N LEU A 44 17.87 -7.89 -0.88
CA LEU A 44 17.41 -7.09 -1.99
C LEU A 44 16.09 -6.39 -1.65
N LYS A 45 16.13 -5.08 -1.50
CA LYS A 45 14.94 -4.22 -1.30
C LYS A 45 14.01 -4.20 -2.53
N THR A 46 14.37 -4.89 -3.59
CA THR A 46 13.56 -5.08 -4.80
C THR A 46 12.65 -6.30 -4.65
N ASN A 47 11.39 -6.18 -5.02
CA ASN A 47 10.40 -7.27 -4.99
C ASN A 47 10.06 -7.82 -3.58
N GLN A 48 10.04 -6.97 -2.56
CA GLN A 48 9.76 -7.37 -1.18
C GLN A 48 8.42 -8.08 -1.02
N GLY A 49 7.38 -7.62 -1.69
CA GLY A 49 6.07 -8.28 -1.68
C GLY A 49 6.09 -9.69 -2.28
N PHE A 50 6.90 -9.90 -3.33
CA PHE A 50 7.10 -11.24 -3.89
C PHE A 50 7.85 -12.14 -2.90
N LEU A 51 8.95 -11.65 -2.31
CA LEU A 51 9.76 -12.40 -1.36
C LEU A 51 8.96 -12.73 -0.08
N LYS A 52 8.16 -11.80 0.42
CA LYS A 52 7.28 -12.07 1.57
C LYS A 52 6.26 -13.14 1.23
N LYS A 53 5.58 -13.04 0.08
CA LYS A 53 4.60 -14.04 -0.35
C LYS A 53 5.19 -15.44 -0.44
N VAL A 54 6.42 -15.56 -0.97
CA VAL A 54 7.11 -16.85 -1.15
C VAL A 54 7.63 -17.43 0.18
N ASN A 55 8.04 -16.57 1.12
CA ASN A 55 8.71 -16.98 2.35
C ASN A 55 7.80 -16.96 3.59
N LEU A 56 6.88 -15.98 3.72
CA LEU A 56 6.17 -15.69 4.98
C LEU A 56 4.65 -15.71 4.87
N LYS A 57 4.07 -15.72 3.69
CA LYS A 57 2.63 -15.50 3.39
C LYS A 57 2.17 -14.06 3.68
N GLY A 58 1.14 -13.63 2.94
CA GLY A 58 0.53 -12.30 3.05
C GLY A 58 1.20 -11.23 2.17
N PRO A 59 0.54 -10.07 2.00
CA PRO A 59 1.09 -8.92 1.30
C PRO A 59 2.16 -8.21 2.12
N TYR A 60 3.08 -7.52 1.44
CA TYR A 60 4.03 -6.61 2.08
C TYR A 60 3.35 -5.29 2.41
N VAL A 61 3.36 -4.88 3.67
CA VAL A 61 2.63 -3.73 4.18
C VAL A 61 3.58 -2.59 4.47
N ARG A 62 3.49 -1.51 3.69
CA ARG A 62 4.17 -0.24 3.99
C ARG A 62 3.20 0.74 4.64
N ALA A 63 3.63 1.46 5.65
CA ALA A 63 2.90 2.58 6.23
C ALA A 63 3.65 3.90 5.99
N LYS A 64 3.01 4.85 5.30
CA LYS A 64 3.59 6.18 5.06
C LYS A 64 3.02 7.18 6.06
N ILE A 65 3.92 7.84 6.78
CA ILE A 65 3.61 8.88 7.76
C ILE A 65 4.30 10.18 7.34
N ALA A 66 3.58 11.29 7.47
CA ALA A 66 4.14 12.64 7.32
C ALA A 66 3.86 13.41 8.61
N MET A 67 4.90 13.73 9.35
CA MET A 67 4.75 14.35 10.67
C MET A 67 5.75 15.50 10.89
N SER A 68 5.46 16.32 11.88
CA SER A 68 6.41 17.30 12.43
C SER A 68 7.45 16.61 13.32
N ARG A 69 8.47 17.34 13.74
CA ARG A 69 9.52 16.83 14.62
C ARG A 69 8.99 16.34 15.99
N ASP A 70 7.89 16.90 16.45
CA ASP A 70 7.18 16.52 17.68
C ASP A 70 6.02 15.52 17.43
N GLY A 71 6.05 14.79 16.31
CA GLY A 71 5.12 13.68 16.03
C GLY A 71 3.69 14.11 15.69
N LYS A 72 3.46 15.31 15.18
CA LYS A 72 2.14 15.80 14.83
C LYS A 72 1.87 15.69 13.33
N ILE A 73 0.66 15.28 12.95
CA ILE A 73 0.27 14.98 11.57
C ILE A 73 -0.73 15.97 10.95
N SER A 74 -1.29 16.87 11.74
CA SER A 74 -2.21 17.90 11.23
C SER A 74 -2.10 19.20 12.03
N PHE A 75 -2.55 20.31 11.44
CA PHE A 75 -2.77 21.57 12.14
C PHE A 75 -4.23 21.64 12.59
N LYS A 76 -4.52 21.96 13.84
CA LYS A 76 -5.91 22.13 14.33
C LYS A 76 -6.71 23.15 13.54
N ASN A 77 -6.08 24.18 13.03
CA ASN A 77 -6.76 25.32 12.38
C ASN A 77 -6.89 25.18 10.86
N ASN A 78 -6.59 24.02 10.26
CA ASN A 78 -6.66 23.76 8.80
C ASN A 78 -6.04 24.82 7.88
N LYS A 79 -5.35 25.85 8.41
CA LYS A 79 -4.75 26.95 7.63
C LYS A 79 -3.62 26.49 6.73
N ASN A 80 -2.89 25.43 7.13
CA ASN A 80 -1.81 24.84 6.33
C ASN A 80 -2.06 23.34 6.13
N LYS A 81 -2.48 22.97 4.94
CA LYS A 81 -2.75 21.57 4.59
C LYS A 81 -1.48 20.67 4.60
N TRP A 82 -0.28 21.26 4.51
CA TRP A 82 0.94 20.50 4.26
C TRP A 82 1.98 20.69 5.38
N ILE A 83 2.31 19.59 6.06
CA ILE A 83 3.36 19.56 7.07
C ILE A 83 4.72 19.42 6.40
N THR A 84 4.86 18.52 5.43
CA THR A 84 6.10 18.17 4.76
C THR A 84 6.33 18.97 3.46
N SER A 85 7.56 18.94 2.96
CA SER A 85 8.01 19.65 1.78
C SER A 85 7.35 19.14 0.48
N LYS A 86 7.49 19.92 -0.60
CA LYS A 86 7.09 19.49 -1.95
C LYS A 86 7.91 18.28 -2.41
N ALA A 87 9.19 18.20 -2.03
CA ALA A 87 10.06 17.08 -2.34
C ALA A 87 9.56 15.78 -1.67
N SER A 88 9.25 15.80 -0.38
CA SER A 88 8.69 14.65 0.35
C SER A 88 7.37 14.16 -0.27
N ARG A 89 6.49 15.11 -0.67
CA ARG A 89 5.23 14.75 -1.33
C ARG A 89 5.45 14.14 -2.72
N LYS A 90 6.50 14.57 -3.43
CA LYS A 90 6.89 13.98 -4.71
C LYS A 90 7.43 12.57 -4.52
N ASP A 91 8.27 12.35 -3.52
CA ASP A 91 8.82 11.05 -3.17
C ASP A 91 7.71 10.05 -2.75
N ALA A 92 6.69 10.52 -2.03
CA ALA A 92 5.51 9.71 -1.71
C ALA A 92 4.80 9.13 -2.96
N HIS A 93 4.87 9.79 -4.11
CA HIS A 93 4.35 9.25 -5.37
C HIS A 93 5.14 8.05 -5.88
N HIS A 94 6.44 7.94 -5.54
CA HIS A 94 7.23 6.75 -5.85
C HIS A 94 6.69 5.53 -5.09
N PHE A 95 6.46 5.65 -3.77
CA PHE A 95 5.90 4.57 -2.97
C PHE A 95 4.49 4.15 -3.41
N ARG A 96 3.66 5.11 -3.84
CA ARG A 96 2.38 4.78 -4.46
C ARG A 96 2.56 3.98 -5.76
N ALA A 97 3.55 4.34 -6.56
CA ALA A 97 3.77 3.74 -7.88
C ALA A 97 4.29 2.29 -7.81
N ILE A 98 4.99 1.93 -6.75
CA ILE A 98 5.48 0.56 -6.52
C ILE A 98 4.50 -0.31 -5.73
N SER A 99 3.36 0.24 -5.32
CA SER A 99 2.33 -0.49 -4.58
C SER A 99 1.21 -0.95 -5.52
N ASP A 100 0.62 -2.11 -5.23
CA ASP A 100 -0.54 -2.63 -5.96
C ASP A 100 -1.83 -1.97 -5.47
N LEU A 101 -1.88 -1.64 -4.17
CA LEU A 101 -3.06 -1.12 -3.49
C LEU A 101 -2.68 -0.01 -2.50
N ILE A 102 -3.40 1.11 -2.54
CA ILE A 102 -3.30 2.17 -1.53
C ILE A 102 -4.50 2.07 -0.60
N VAL A 103 -4.25 1.99 0.69
CA VAL A 103 -5.27 1.82 1.74
C VAL A 103 -5.37 3.08 2.59
N THR A 104 -6.59 3.54 2.81
CA THR A 104 -6.89 4.66 3.71
C THR A 104 -8.01 4.34 4.67
N GLY A 105 -8.16 5.15 5.72
CA GLY A 105 -9.29 5.08 6.64
C GLY A 105 -10.41 6.07 6.27
N THR A 106 -11.64 5.78 6.71
CA THR A 106 -12.79 6.67 6.48
C THR A 106 -12.58 8.06 7.05
N GLY A 107 -11.92 8.20 8.21
CA GLY A 107 -11.62 9.51 8.79
C GLY A 107 -10.76 10.39 7.89
N THR A 108 -9.68 9.83 7.34
CA THR A 108 -8.80 10.52 6.37
C THR A 108 -9.55 10.84 5.08
N LEU A 109 -10.36 9.90 4.60
CA LEU A 109 -11.15 10.08 3.39
C LEU A 109 -12.11 11.28 3.51
N LEU A 110 -12.84 11.37 4.61
CA LEU A 110 -13.82 12.44 4.86
C LEU A 110 -13.16 13.79 5.20
N LYS A 111 -12.04 13.78 5.93
CA LYS A 111 -11.34 15.00 6.36
C LYS A 111 -10.55 15.64 5.23
N ASP A 112 -9.83 14.85 4.44
CA ASP A 112 -8.80 15.35 3.50
C ASP A 112 -9.24 15.25 2.04
N ASP A 113 -10.29 14.50 1.72
CA ASP A 113 -10.76 14.19 0.37
C ASP A 113 -9.59 13.87 -0.60
N PRO A 114 -8.79 12.83 -0.29
CA PRO A 114 -7.59 12.54 -1.05
C PRO A 114 -7.92 11.74 -2.33
N SER A 115 -7.27 12.06 -3.44
CA SER A 115 -7.41 11.27 -4.67
C SER A 115 -6.66 9.92 -4.62
N LEU A 116 -5.63 9.81 -3.79
CA LEU A 116 -4.77 8.60 -3.61
C LEU A 116 -4.32 7.96 -4.94
N ASN A 117 -3.89 8.78 -5.89
CA ASN A 117 -3.35 8.33 -7.17
C ASN A 117 -1.93 8.86 -7.38
N VAL A 118 -1.21 8.27 -8.33
CA VAL A 118 0.10 8.76 -8.76
C VAL A 118 -0.10 9.87 -9.77
N ARG A 119 0.45 11.07 -9.49
CA ARG A 119 0.34 12.26 -10.34
C ARG A 119 1.69 12.80 -10.81
N ASP A 120 2.80 12.17 -10.44
CA ASP A 120 4.12 12.54 -10.93
C ASP A 120 4.25 12.13 -12.41
N ARG A 121 4.36 13.13 -13.28
CA ARG A 121 4.47 12.92 -14.74
C ARG A 121 5.72 12.13 -15.12
N LYS A 122 6.80 12.18 -14.33
CA LYS A 122 8.01 11.38 -14.59
C LYS A 122 7.72 9.89 -14.47
N ILE A 123 6.81 9.51 -13.58
CA ILE A 123 6.38 8.13 -13.36
C ILE A 123 5.29 7.74 -14.37
N THR A 124 4.24 8.54 -14.45
CA THR A 124 3.03 8.19 -15.21
C THR A 124 3.21 8.14 -16.72
N LYS A 125 4.29 8.77 -17.26
CA LYS A 125 4.61 8.71 -18.69
C LYS A 125 5.17 7.36 -19.17
N HIS A 126 5.61 6.50 -18.26
CA HIS A 126 6.15 5.20 -18.66
C HIS A 126 5.02 4.28 -19.12
N LYS A 127 5.19 3.65 -20.30
CA LYS A 127 4.17 2.78 -20.91
C LYS A 127 3.78 1.57 -20.04
N SER A 128 4.70 1.08 -19.23
CA SER A 128 4.48 -0.05 -18.31
C SER A 128 3.82 0.36 -16.99
N PHE A 129 3.68 1.66 -16.72
CA PHE A 129 3.12 2.12 -15.46
C PHE A 129 1.62 1.84 -15.38
N LYS A 130 1.20 1.28 -14.26
CA LYS A 130 -0.20 1.10 -13.89
C LYS A 130 -0.48 1.83 -12.58
N GLN A 131 -1.61 2.51 -12.52
CA GLN A 131 -2.06 3.12 -11.27
C GLN A 131 -2.38 2.02 -10.25
N PRO A 132 -2.03 2.21 -8.98
CA PRO A 132 -2.48 1.32 -7.92
C PRO A 132 -4.01 1.38 -7.77
N ASP A 133 -4.59 0.27 -7.37
CA ASP A 133 -5.98 0.22 -6.91
C ASP A 133 -6.10 0.94 -5.56
N LYS A 134 -7.32 1.22 -5.12
CA LYS A 134 -7.56 1.97 -3.89
C LYS A 134 -8.50 1.23 -2.97
N ALA A 135 -8.22 1.28 -1.67
CA ALA A 135 -9.11 0.73 -0.66
C ALA A 135 -9.40 1.73 0.46
N VAL A 136 -10.59 1.69 0.98
CA VAL A 136 -10.98 2.39 2.20
C VAL A 136 -11.48 1.39 3.24
N VAL A 137 -11.02 1.56 4.48
CA VAL A 137 -11.36 0.71 5.62
C VAL A 137 -12.09 1.53 6.67
N GLY A 138 -13.30 1.11 7.05
CA GLY A 138 -14.07 1.77 8.10
C GLY A 138 -15.57 1.62 7.96
N ASN A 139 -16.32 2.11 8.97
CA ASN A 139 -17.75 1.90 9.08
C ASN A 139 -18.61 3.14 8.81
N SER A 140 -18.03 4.34 8.72
CA SER A 140 -18.76 5.60 8.51
C SER A 140 -18.59 6.07 7.07
N LEU A 141 -19.39 5.50 6.17
CA LEU A 141 -19.24 5.67 4.73
C LEU A 141 -20.50 6.26 4.08
N LYS A 142 -21.14 7.22 4.74
CA LYS A 142 -22.25 7.99 4.15
C LYS A 142 -21.72 9.03 3.16
N ASP A 143 -22.46 9.31 2.11
CA ASP A 143 -22.23 10.40 1.13
C ASP A 143 -20.86 10.40 0.43
N LEU A 144 -20.39 9.22 0.01
CA LEU A 144 -19.06 9.04 -0.59
C LEU A 144 -18.93 9.48 -2.06
N LYS A 145 -20.02 9.56 -2.80
CA LYS A 145 -20.01 9.75 -4.26
C LYS A 145 -19.29 11.03 -4.72
N ASP A 146 -19.32 12.08 -3.90
CA ASP A 146 -18.75 13.37 -4.25
C ASP A 146 -17.26 13.49 -3.94
N LEU A 147 -16.69 12.53 -3.21
CA LEU A 147 -15.28 12.53 -2.87
C LEU A 147 -14.39 12.21 -4.07
N LYS A 148 -13.25 12.89 -4.18
CA LYS A 148 -12.25 12.70 -5.24
C LYS A 148 -11.77 11.26 -5.37
N PHE A 149 -11.75 10.53 -4.25
CA PHE A 149 -11.41 9.11 -4.20
C PHE A 149 -12.27 8.28 -5.16
N PHE A 150 -13.57 8.59 -5.29
CA PHE A 150 -14.51 7.83 -6.11
C PHE A 150 -14.70 8.36 -7.54
N LYS A 151 -14.19 9.55 -7.85
CA LYS A 151 -14.43 10.22 -9.15
C LYS A 151 -13.64 9.66 -10.33
N ASP A 152 -12.53 8.96 -10.09
CA ASP A 152 -11.73 8.37 -11.16
C ASP A 152 -12.20 6.95 -11.54
N LYS A 153 -11.65 6.40 -12.62
CA LYS A 153 -11.99 5.05 -13.15
C LYS A 153 -11.18 3.91 -12.49
N LEU A 154 -10.32 4.19 -11.51
CA LEU A 154 -9.53 3.17 -10.84
C LEU A 154 -10.43 2.22 -10.06
N LYS A 155 -10.00 1.00 -9.86
CA LYS A 155 -10.69 0.04 -8.99
C LYS A 155 -10.63 0.52 -7.55
N LYS A 156 -11.77 0.46 -6.87
CA LYS A 156 -11.92 0.81 -5.46
C LYS A 156 -12.50 -0.36 -4.69
N ILE A 157 -12.04 -0.54 -3.46
CA ILE A 157 -12.54 -1.57 -2.56
C ILE A 157 -12.93 -0.91 -1.25
N VAL A 158 -14.15 -1.13 -0.84
CA VAL A 158 -14.68 -0.62 0.42
C VAL A 158 -14.77 -1.77 1.42
N PHE A 159 -14.06 -1.66 2.51
CA PHE A 159 -14.09 -2.63 3.61
C PHE A 159 -14.88 -2.07 4.79
N ALA A 160 -15.95 -2.75 5.18
CA ALA A 160 -16.83 -2.35 6.27
C ALA A 160 -17.34 -3.55 7.06
N SER A 161 -17.83 -3.35 8.29
CA SER A 161 -18.41 -4.44 9.10
C SER A 161 -19.83 -4.83 8.69
N HIS A 162 -20.62 -3.92 8.11
CA HIS A 162 -22.00 -4.15 7.71
C HIS A 162 -22.37 -3.41 6.43
N LYS A 163 -23.20 -4.02 5.60
CA LYS A 163 -23.72 -3.40 4.35
C LYS A 163 -24.57 -2.15 4.60
N LYS A 164 -25.35 -2.11 5.68
CA LYS A 164 -26.21 -0.96 6.03
C LYS A 164 -25.47 0.35 6.32
N ASN A 165 -24.16 0.26 6.55
CA ASN A 165 -23.31 1.43 6.79
C ASN A 165 -22.70 1.98 5.48
N LEU A 166 -23.11 1.43 4.36
CA LEU A 166 -22.55 1.77 3.05
C LEU A 166 -23.53 2.67 2.29
N PRO A 167 -23.01 3.60 1.49
CA PRO A 167 -23.85 4.37 0.58
C PRO A 167 -24.45 3.46 -0.49
N ASN A 168 -25.31 4.03 -1.32
CA ASN A 168 -25.84 3.33 -2.48
C ASN A 168 -24.67 3.07 -3.48
N ILE A 169 -24.04 1.90 -3.33
CA ILE A 169 -22.81 1.48 -4.05
C ILE A 169 -23.04 1.40 -5.55
N ASN A 170 -24.27 1.13 -5.97
CA ASN A 170 -24.64 1.09 -7.39
C ASN A 170 -24.38 2.42 -8.11
N GLN A 171 -24.17 3.51 -7.38
CA GLN A 171 -23.80 4.82 -7.91
C GLN A 171 -22.28 5.06 -7.98
N LEU A 172 -21.44 4.14 -7.43
CA LEU A 172 -20.00 4.30 -7.38
C LEU A 172 -19.34 3.50 -8.50
N THR A 173 -18.66 4.20 -9.39
CA THR A 173 -17.96 3.60 -10.53
C THR A 173 -16.82 2.68 -10.07
N ASN A 174 -16.78 1.46 -10.60
CA ASN A 174 -15.71 0.47 -10.39
C ASN A 174 -15.37 0.25 -8.90
N THR A 175 -16.42 0.03 -8.08
CA THR A 175 -16.29 -0.10 -6.64
C THR A 175 -16.84 -1.44 -6.16
N GLU A 176 -16.02 -2.21 -5.46
CA GLU A 176 -16.39 -3.45 -4.78
C GLU A 176 -16.54 -3.22 -3.28
N VAL A 177 -17.43 -3.99 -2.65
CA VAL A 177 -17.59 -4.00 -1.19
C VAL A 177 -17.22 -5.35 -0.63
N LYS A 178 -16.43 -5.34 0.43
CA LYS A 178 -16.07 -6.53 1.19
C LYS A 178 -16.44 -6.32 2.66
N ILE A 179 -17.14 -7.28 3.21
CA ILE A 179 -17.47 -7.25 4.64
C ILE A 179 -16.32 -7.87 5.42
N LEU A 180 -15.91 -7.16 6.48
CA LEU A 180 -14.94 -7.63 7.46
C LEU A 180 -15.65 -7.95 8.77
N ASN A 181 -15.17 -8.97 9.45
CA ASN A 181 -15.57 -9.23 10.83
C ASN A 181 -15.04 -8.10 11.73
N LYS A 182 -15.58 -8.02 12.93
CA LYS A 182 -15.04 -7.19 14.00
C LYS A 182 -14.18 -8.05 14.92
N SER A 183 -13.10 -7.47 15.41
CA SER A 183 -12.34 -7.93 16.55
C SER A 183 -12.56 -6.91 17.67
N GLY A 184 -13.44 -7.25 18.61
CA GLY A 184 -13.95 -6.29 19.60
C GLY A 184 -14.71 -5.13 18.94
N SER A 185 -14.30 -3.89 19.20
CA SER A 185 -14.87 -2.67 18.62
C SER A 185 -14.26 -2.30 17.26
N LYS A 186 -13.09 -2.86 16.91
CA LYS A 186 -12.33 -2.54 15.68
C LYS A 186 -12.68 -3.52 14.55
N LEU A 187 -12.29 -3.20 13.32
CA LEU A 187 -12.33 -4.13 12.20
C LEU A 187 -11.16 -5.10 12.30
N ASP A 188 -11.38 -6.36 11.96
CA ASP A 188 -10.36 -7.40 11.94
C ASP A 188 -9.38 -7.17 10.78
N LEU A 189 -8.20 -6.64 11.10
CA LEU A 189 -7.17 -6.31 10.11
C LEU A 189 -6.41 -7.55 9.59
N VAL A 190 -6.33 -8.61 10.36
CA VAL A 190 -5.79 -9.90 9.88
C VAL A 190 -6.71 -10.46 8.79
N SER A 191 -8.02 -10.47 9.02
CA SER A 191 -9.01 -10.86 8.01
C SER A 191 -8.97 -9.94 6.78
N PHE A 192 -8.72 -8.64 6.97
CA PHE A 192 -8.50 -7.69 5.88
C PHE A 192 -7.30 -8.09 5.01
N LEU A 193 -6.13 -8.33 5.60
CA LEU A 193 -4.92 -8.73 4.88
C LEU A 193 -5.09 -10.06 4.15
N ASN A 194 -5.75 -11.04 4.77
CA ASN A 194 -6.07 -12.31 4.15
C ASN A 194 -6.97 -12.16 2.90
N LYS A 195 -7.94 -11.22 2.94
CA LYS A 195 -8.78 -10.92 1.77
C LYS A 195 -7.99 -10.24 0.66
N ILE A 196 -7.11 -9.30 1.02
CA ILE A 196 -6.22 -8.60 0.09
C ILE A 196 -5.29 -9.59 -0.62
N GLU A 197 -4.70 -10.53 0.12
CA GLU A 197 -3.84 -11.59 -0.44
C GLU A 197 -4.61 -12.47 -1.43
N LYS A 198 -5.81 -12.93 -1.06
CA LYS A 198 -6.68 -13.74 -1.95
C LYS A 198 -7.10 -13.00 -3.22
N MET A 199 -7.15 -11.67 -3.18
CA MET A 199 -7.41 -10.82 -4.36
C MET A 199 -6.15 -10.62 -5.23
N GLY A 200 -4.98 -11.11 -4.81
CA GLY A 200 -3.74 -11.09 -5.57
C GLY A 200 -2.82 -9.90 -5.31
N TYR A 201 -3.19 -8.98 -4.42
CA TYR A 201 -2.34 -7.85 -4.04
C TYR A 201 -1.14 -8.33 -3.23
N LYS A 202 0.05 -7.84 -3.57
CA LYS A 202 1.33 -8.25 -2.97
C LYS A 202 1.97 -7.14 -2.16
N GLU A 203 1.82 -5.89 -2.63
CA GLU A 203 2.41 -4.71 -2.03
C GLU A 203 1.34 -3.67 -1.75
N ILE A 204 1.13 -3.34 -0.48
CA ILE A 204 0.13 -2.36 -0.06
C ILE A 204 0.77 -1.19 0.66
N LEU A 205 0.24 0.00 0.40
CA LEU A 205 0.65 1.24 1.05
C LEU A 205 -0.49 1.76 1.91
N ILE A 206 -0.27 1.84 3.21
CA ILE A 206 -1.19 2.46 4.15
C ILE A 206 -0.92 3.97 4.19
N GLU A 207 -1.86 4.77 3.69
CA GLU A 207 -1.90 6.22 3.85
C GLU A 207 -3.15 6.61 4.63
N ALA A 208 -3.10 6.50 5.94
CA ALA A 208 -4.25 6.65 6.83
C ALA A 208 -3.96 7.61 7.99
N GLY A 209 -5.03 8.08 8.62
CA GLY A 209 -4.96 8.82 9.87
C GLY A 209 -4.65 7.92 11.08
N PRO A 210 -4.51 8.54 12.27
CA PRO A 210 -3.98 7.88 13.46
C PRO A 210 -4.75 6.61 13.83
N LYS A 211 -6.08 6.63 13.82
CA LYS A 211 -6.89 5.48 14.25
C LYS A 211 -6.58 4.18 13.52
N LEU A 212 -6.57 4.22 12.20
CA LEU A 212 -6.30 3.02 11.40
C LEU A 212 -4.82 2.64 11.49
N LEU A 213 -3.93 3.63 11.46
CA LEU A 213 -2.49 3.41 11.59
C LEU A 213 -2.15 2.76 12.94
N THR A 214 -2.67 3.27 14.05
CA THR A 214 -2.51 2.70 15.39
C THR A 214 -2.97 1.23 15.43
N SER A 215 -4.11 0.91 14.82
CA SER A 215 -4.58 -0.48 14.78
C SER A 215 -3.62 -1.41 14.03
N PHE A 216 -3.01 -0.96 12.92
CA PHE A 216 -1.98 -1.75 12.22
C PHE A 216 -0.71 -1.92 13.05
N ILE A 217 -0.31 -0.91 13.83
CA ILE A 217 0.87 -0.95 14.71
C ILE A 217 0.63 -1.90 15.88
N GLU A 218 -0.51 -1.79 16.57
CA GLU A 218 -0.87 -2.62 17.71
C GLU A 218 -0.95 -4.12 17.37
N GLU A 219 -1.36 -4.44 16.14
CA GLU A 219 -1.44 -5.83 15.67
C GLU A 219 -0.15 -6.33 14.98
N ASP A 220 0.94 -5.53 14.98
CA ASP A 220 2.24 -5.84 14.34
C ASP A 220 2.11 -6.24 12.86
N LEU A 221 1.28 -5.48 12.11
CA LEU A 221 0.94 -5.79 10.73
C LEU A 221 1.71 -4.95 9.69
N ILE A 222 2.73 -4.20 10.10
CA ILE A 222 3.51 -3.32 9.22
C ILE A 222 4.91 -3.86 9.02
N ASP A 223 5.32 -4.05 7.77
CA ASP A 223 6.67 -4.50 7.42
C ASP A 223 7.67 -3.35 7.28
N GLU A 224 7.19 -2.17 6.86
CA GLU A 224 8.05 -1.01 6.59
C GLU A 224 7.35 0.30 6.91
N PHE A 225 8.04 1.18 7.65
CA PHE A 225 7.62 2.55 7.87
C PHE A 225 8.36 3.52 6.96
N ILE A 226 7.63 4.37 6.25
CA ILE A 226 8.13 5.48 5.45
C ILE A 226 7.76 6.76 6.18
N VAL A 227 8.72 7.36 6.87
CA VAL A 227 8.46 8.50 7.75
C VAL A 227 9.09 9.78 7.20
N TYR A 228 8.25 10.75 6.84
CA TYR A 228 8.68 12.09 6.45
C TYR A 228 8.59 13.03 7.65
N ILE A 229 9.71 13.47 8.17
CA ILE A 229 9.77 14.38 9.31
C ILE A 229 10.03 15.81 8.81
N ALA A 230 9.09 16.71 9.07
CA ALA A 230 9.28 18.13 8.80
C ALA A 230 10.06 18.79 9.96
N PRO A 231 11.01 19.71 9.69
CA PRO A 231 11.75 20.44 10.72
C PRO A 231 10.89 21.56 11.34
N LYS A 232 9.73 21.15 11.88
CA LYS A 232 8.73 22.03 12.50
C LYS A 232 8.24 21.41 13.79
N ILE A 233 7.85 22.25 14.75
CA ILE A 233 7.17 21.87 15.99
C ILE A 233 5.76 22.44 15.91
N LEU A 234 4.74 21.59 16.09
CA LEU A 234 3.33 21.96 15.99
C LEU A 234 2.63 22.05 17.34
N SER A 235 3.31 21.62 18.41
CA SER A 235 2.85 21.63 19.80
C SER A 235 1.55 20.81 20.05
N ASN A 236 1.00 20.89 21.27
CA ASN A 236 -0.16 20.11 21.72
C ASN A 236 -1.49 20.52 21.05
N THR A 237 -1.48 21.52 20.18
CA THR A 237 -2.67 21.95 19.45
C THR A 237 -2.92 21.15 18.15
N ALA A 238 -2.08 20.18 17.83
CA ALA A 238 -2.13 19.39 16.61
C ALA A 238 -2.39 17.90 16.91
N ASP A 239 -2.95 17.16 15.94
CA ASP A 239 -3.22 15.73 16.08
C ASP A 239 -1.91 14.93 16.07
N SER A 240 -1.76 13.94 16.95
CA SER A 240 -0.64 13.01 16.95
C SER A 240 -0.79 11.95 15.84
N PHE A 241 0.33 11.36 15.39
CA PHE A 241 0.30 10.27 14.41
C PHE A 241 -0.17 8.94 15.00
N PHE A 242 -0.11 8.82 16.31
CA PHE A 242 -0.46 7.62 17.06
C PHE A 242 -1.47 7.99 18.16
N GLU A 243 -2.53 7.21 18.28
CA GLU A 243 -3.51 7.29 19.36
C GLU A 243 -3.18 6.16 20.35
N GLY A 244 -2.12 6.34 21.13
CA GLY A 244 -1.77 5.45 22.24
C GLY A 244 -2.68 5.67 23.46
N PRO A 245 -2.62 4.74 24.43
CA PRO A 245 -3.33 4.87 25.70
C PRO A 245 -2.88 6.09 26.48
#